data_72c5c6c069cb2a87123158296eee0f10
#
_entry.id   72c5c6c069cb2a87123158296eee0f10
#
_cell.length_a   1.000
_cell.length_b   1.000
_cell.length_c   1.000
_cell.angle_alpha   90.00
_cell.angle_beta   90.00
_cell.angle_gamma   90.00
#
_symmetry.space_group_name_H-M   'P 1'
#
loop_
_entity.id
_entity.type
_entity.pdbx_description
1 polymer ?
#
loop_
_entity_poly.entity_id
_entity_poly.type
_entity_poly.pdbx_seq_one_letter_code
_entity_poly.pdbx_strand_id
1 'polypeptide(L)' 'MKPAQVKEHFRSGYRFYKETGMSPANISNWMAWGFVPIASQFKLEEKTKGKLKASWKDIKK' A
#
# COMPACT_ATOMS: atom_id res chain seq x y z
N MET A 1 1.50 -0.31 -7.61
CA MET A 1 1.27 -1.51 -6.76
C MET A 1 -0.23 -1.72 -6.54
N LYS A 2 -0.61 -2.96 -6.29
CA LYS A 2 -2.01 -3.31 -6.01
C LYS A 2 -2.19 -3.55 -4.51
N PRO A 3 -3.43 -3.41 -3.99
CA PRO A 3 -3.66 -3.63 -2.55
C PRO A 3 -3.18 -4.98 -2.05
N ALA A 4 -3.37 -6.03 -2.84
CA ALA A 4 -2.92 -7.36 -2.44
C ALA A 4 -1.41 -7.44 -2.27
N GLN A 5 -0.67 -6.71 -3.09
CA GLN A 5 0.80 -6.65 -2.98
C GLN A 5 1.22 -5.98 -1.69
N VAL A 6 0.51 -4.92 -1.30
CA VAL A 6 0.79 -4.20 -0.04
C VAL A 6 0.53 -5.13 1.14
N LYS A 7 -0.63 -5.79 1.13
CA LYS A 7 -0.99 -6.71 2.20
C LYS A 7 0.02 -7.84 2.35
N GLU A 8 0.44 -8.40 1.24
CA GLU A 8 1.39 -9.51 1.25
C GLU A 8 2.78 -9.06 1.70
N HIS A 9 3.21 -7.88 1.28
CA HIS A 9 4.53 -7.37 1.65
C HIS A 9 4.67 -7.18 3.16
N PHE A 10 3.71 -6.55 3.79
CA PHE A 10 3.78 -6.26 5.22
C PHE A 10 3.29 -7.42 6.10
N ARG A 11 2.35 -8.21 5.59
CA ARG A 11 1.78 -9.39 6.23
C ARG A 11 0.93 -9.15 7.46
N SER A 12 1.12 -8.04 8.17
CA SER A 12 0.29 -7.71 9.31
C SER A 12 0.04 -6.21 9.37
N GLY A 13 -1.09 -5.82 9.96
CA GLY A 13 -1.41 -4.41 10.14
C GLY A 13 -0.41 -3.72 11.06
N TYR A 14 0.09 -4.45 12.06
CA TYR A 14 1.07 -3.90 12.99
C TYR A 14 2.35 -3.51 12.26
N ARG A 15 2.89 -4.40 11.42
CA ARG A 15 4.09 -4.11 10.65
C ARG A 15 3.87 -2.96 9.68
N PHE A 16 2.70 -2.92 9.04
CA PHE A 16 2.35 -1.83 8.15
C PHE A 16 2.41 -0.49 8.89
N TYR A 17 1.77 -0.43 10.06
CA TYR A 17 1.77 0.78 10.86
C TYR A 17 3.19 1.16 11.30
N LYS A 18 3.96 0.20 11.78
CA LYS A 18 5.31 0.47 12.28
C LYS A 18 6.24 0.97 11.18
N GLU A 19 6.13 0.42 9.99
CA GLU A 19 7.05 0.76 8.91
C GLU A 19 6.62 1.99 8.11
N THR A 20 5.33 2.29 8.06
CA THR A 20 4.83 3.41 7.24
C THR A 20 4.25 4.56 8.05
N GLY A 21 3.89 4.32 9.29
CA GLY A 21 3.17 5.30 10.10
C GLY A 21 1.71 5.45 9.72
N MET A 22 1.21 4.64 8.79
CA MET A 22 -0.16 4.71 8.31
C MET A 22 -1.04 3.71 9.03
N SER A 23 -2.33 4.06 9.21
CA SER A 23 -3.28 3.16 9.86
C SER A 23 -3.47 1.88 9.03
N PRO A 24 -3.52 0.71 9.68
CA PRO A 24 -3.81 -0.55 8.98
C PRO A 24 -5.16 -0.55 8.27
N ALA A 25 -6.11 0.28 8.71
CA ALA A 25 -7.41 0.40 8.07
C ALA A 25 -7.28 0.81 6.60
N ASN A 26 -6.19 1.48 6.23
CA ASN A 26 -5.94 1.85 4.84
C ASN A 26 -5.88 0.62 3.93
N ILE A 27 -5.26 -0.46 4.41
CA ILE A 27 -5.17 -1.68 3.60
C ILE A 27 -6.57 -2.24 3.33
N SER A 28 -7.42 -2.29 4.37
CA SER A 28 -8.79 -2.76 4.21
C SER A 28 -9.57 -1.89 3.22
N ASN A 29 -9.41 -0.56 3.31
CA ASN A 29 -10.06 0.35 2.40
C ASN A 29 -9.61 0.13 0.96
N TRP A 30 -8.29 -0.01 0.76
CA TRP A 30 -7.74 -0.22 -0.58
C TRP A 30 -8.20 -1.55 -1.17
N MET A 31 -8.29 -2.60 -0.34
CA MET A 31 -8.81 -3.88 -0.80
C MET A 31 -10.26 -3.76 -1.24
N ALA A 32 -11.08 -3.01 -0.48
CA ALA A 32 -12.47 -2.77 -0.83
C ALA A 32 -12.60 -1.93 -2.11
N TRP A 33 -11.75 -0.91 -2.26
CA TRP A 33 -11.77 -0.06 -3.45
C TRP A 33 -11.20 -0.75 -4.69
N GLY A 34 -10.30 -1.70 -4.49
CA GLY A 34 -9.64 -2.38 -5.60
C GLY A 34 -8.41 -1.67 -6.11
N PHE A 35 -7.97 -0.61 -5.44
CA PHE A 35 -6.76 0.12 -5.85
C PHE A 35 -6.16 0.87 -4.66
N VAL A 36 -4.89 1.23 -4.80
CA VAL A 36 -4.19 2.09 -3.83
C VAL A 36 -4.08 3.48 -4.47
N PRO A 37 -4.54 4.55 -3.80
CA PRO A 37 -4.39 5.91 -4.35
C PRO A 37 -2.93 6.20 -4.70
N ILE A 38 -2.73 6.93 -5.80
CA ILE A 38 -1.36 7.12 -6.30
C ILE A 38 -0.44 7.81 -5.30
N ALA A 39 -0.97 8.78 -4.55
CA ALA A 39 -0.17 9.46 -3.53
C ALA A 39 0.30 8.48 -2.47
N SER A 40 -0.56 7.54 -2.08
CA SER A 40 -0.20 6.49 -1.12
C SER A 40 0.81 5.52 -1.72
N GLN A 41 0.69 5.24 -3.01
CA GLN A 41 1.66 4.37 -3.68
C GLN A 41 3.06 4.97 -3.66
N PHE A 42 3.18 6.27 -3.93
CA PHE A 42 4.49 6.93 -3.86
C PHE A 42 5.07 6.91 -2.45
N LYS A 43 4.21 7.12 -1.46
CA LYS A 43 4.64 7.08 -0.06
C LYS A 43 5.14 5.69 0.31
N LEU A 44 4.44 4.65 -0.12
CA LEU A 44 4.84 3.27 0.14
C LEU A 44 6.12 2.90 -0.60
N GLU A 45 6.29 3.40 -1.81
CA GLU A 45 7.53 3.17 -2.55
C GLU A 45 8.70 3.75 -1.77
N GLU A 46 8.55 4.97 -1.26
CA GLU A 46 9.60 5.61 -0.46
C GLU A 46 9.87 4.84 0.83
N LYS A 47 8.80 4.47 1.56
CA LYS A 47 8.95 3.79 2.84
C LYS A 47 9.53 2.39 2.71
N THR A 48 9.30 1.72 1.60
CA THR A 48 9.84 0.38 1.36
C THR A 48 11.15 0.39 0.59
N LYS A 49 11.67 1.59 0.32
CA LYS A 49 12.92 1.76 -0.43
C LYS A 49 12.85 1.08 -1.79
N GLY A 50 11.71 1.22 -2.45
CA GLY A 50 11.51 0.71 -3.80
C GLY A 50 11.10 -0.76 -3.89
N LYS A 51 10.90 -1.44 -2.77
CA LYS A 51 10.44 -2.84 -2.81
C LYS A 51 9.01 -2.93 -3.33
N LEU A 52 8.18 -1.91 -3.01
CA LEU A 52 6.89 -1.75 -3.62
C LEU A 52 7.01 -0.56 -4.56
N LYS A 53 6.60 -0.74 -5.82
CA LYS A 53 6.74 0.31 -6.83
C LYS A 53 5.39 0.97 -7.11
N ALA A 54 5.38 2.30 -7.13
CA ALA A 54 4.20 3.04 -7.53
C ALA A 54 3.95 2.82 -9.02
N SER A 55 2.69 2.72 -9.40
CA SER A 55 2.32 2.52 -10.79
C SER A 55 1.02 3.28 -11.09
N TRP A 56 1.08 4.18 -12.07
CA TRP A 56 -0.11 4.89 -12.53
C TRP A 56 -1.17 3.97 -13.13
N LYS A 57 -0.76 2.76 -13.55
CA LYS A 57 -1.69 1.78 -14.09
C LYS A 57 -2.54 1.14 -13.01
N ASP A 58 -2.10 1.19 -11.77
CA ASP A 58 -2.77 0.54 -10.64
C ASP A 58 -3.57 1.51 -9.79
N ILE A 59 -4.11 2.59 -10.39
CA ILE A 59 -4.94 3.56 -9.68
C ILE A 59 -6.43 3.36 -9.91
N LYS A 60 -6.80 2.33 -10.67
CA LYS A 60 -8.19 1.98 -10.95
C LYS A 60 -8.38 0.49 -10.75
N LYS A 61 -9.64 0.12 -10.51
CA LYS A 61 -10.01 -1.29 -10.44
C LYS A 61 -9.71 -1.98 -11.76
#